data_69fac22baaa2080cd54e675d4ea744a5
#
_entry.id   69fac22baaa2080cd54e675d4ea744a5
#
_cell.length_a   1.000
_cell.length_b   1.000
_cell.length_c   1.000
_cell.angle_alpha   90.00
_cell.angle_beta   90.00
_cell.angle_gamma   90.00
#
_symmetry.space_group_name_H-M   'P 1'
#
loop_
_entity.id
_entity.type
_entity.pdbx_description
1 polymer ?
#
loop_
_entity_poly.entity_id
_entity_poly.type
_entity_poly.pdbx_seq_one_letter_code
_entity_poly.pdbx_strand_id
1 'polypeptide(L)'
;MPAERAVRPRLRKDAELNRLRILAAAREVFRDRGVEATLNDVAHHAGLGVGTVYRRFSDKEELIDALFADMVNTVEAYTREALEHEDAWTGLVTALEQVCEIQALDRGLREVMLGTGRGPQRQAQMATRVAPLVDQLVDKAQQQGTLRPDLLPSDLPVVQLMVAAVTDHTGQPELWRRYLALLVDGMRAGPARPGAVLPAPPGLQNPVQQALIDSSVQQADDRRAGRPAQERRPSRS
;
A
#
# COMPACT_ATOMS: atom_id res chain seq x y z
N MET A 1 17.05 14.26 -45.11
CA MET A 1 16.28 13.34 -44.29
C MET A 1 16.35 13.73 -42.78
N PRO A 2 15.59 14.72 -42.24
CA PRO A 2 15.56 15.01 -40.80
C PRO A 2 14.20 14.80 -40.10
N ALA A 3 13.18 14.23 -40.74
CA ALA A 3 11.83 14.15 -40.18
C ALA A 3 11.62 13.00 -39.19
N GLU A 4 12.44 11.94 -39.21
CA GLU A 4 12.23 10.71 -38.42
C GLU A 4 12.71 10.82 -36.96
N ARG A 5 13.60 11.76 -36.66
CA ARG A 5 14.14 11.97 -35.29
C ARG A 5 13.21 12.72 -34.34
N ALA A 6 12.29 13.53 -34.86
CA ALA A 6 11.37 14.35 -34.06
C ALA A 6 10.08 13.60 -33.64
N VAL A 7 9.70 12.56 -34.36
CA VAL A 7 8.47 11.77 -34.09
C VAL A 7 8.61 10.85 -32.86
N ARG A 8 9.80 10.27 -32.65
CA ARG A 8 10.06 9.34 -31.53
C ARG A 8 9.91 9.95 -30.11
N PRO A 9 10.37 11.18 -29.84
CA PRO A 9 10.19 11.79 -28.51
C PRO A 9 8.72 12.11 -28.19
N ARG A 10 7.94 12.53 -29.18
CA ARG A 10 6.52 12.85 -29.02
C ARG A 10 5.69 11.61 -28.74
N LEU A 11 5.90 10.52 -29.47
CA LEU A 11 5.23 9.24 -29.23
C LEU A 11 5.54 8.64 -27.85
N ARG A 12 6.78 8.80 -27.34
CA ARG A 12 7.15 8.37 -25.99
C ARG A 12 6.45 9.20 -24.93
N LYS A 13 6.37 10.51 -25.12
CA LYS A 13 5.67 11.42 -24.19
C LYS A 13 4.17 11.11 -24.14
N ASP A 14 3.55 10.89 -25.28
CA ASP A 14 2.12 10.53 -25.39
C ASP A 14 1.84 9.16 -24.75
N ALA A 15 2.74 8.19 -24.92
CA ALA A 15 2.65 6.88 -24.29
C ALA A 15 2.76 6.97 -22.75
N GLU A 16 3.65 7.82 -22.21
CA GLU A 16 3.79 8.04 -20.77
C GLU A 16 2.60 8.80 -20.20
N LEU A 17 2.09 9.81 -20.88
CA LEU A 17 0.86 10.49 -20.48
C LEU A 17 -0.33 9.53 -20.43
N ASN A 18 -0.47 8.65 -21.41
CA ASN A 18 -1.52 7.63 -21.38
C ASN A 18 -1.33 6.64 -20.24
N ARG A 19 -0.08 6.24 -19.93
CA ARG A 19 0.22 5.39 -18.77
C ARG A 19 -0.25 6.04 -17.46
N LEU A 20 0.11 7.30 -17.23
CA LEU A 20 -0.31 8.05 -16.04
C LEU A 20 -1.83 8.18 -15.96
N ARG A 21 -2.51 8.44 -17.07
CA ARG A 21 -3.98 8.50 -17.13
C ARG A 21 -4.62 7.15 -16.77
N ILE A 22 -4.08 6.04 -17.27
CA ILE A 22 -4.56 4.70 -16.95
C ILE A 22 -4.36 4.42 -15.46
N LEU A 23 -3.20 4.74 -14.88
CA LEU A 23 -2.93 4.51 -13.45
C LEU A 23 -3.84 5.37 -12.55
N ALA A 24 -4.07 6.63 -12.90
CA ALA A 24 -4.99 7.50 -12.17
C ALA A 24 -6.43 6.94 -12.20
N ALA A 25 -6.93 6.59 -13.38
CA ALA A 25 -8.24 5.96 -13.55
C ALA A 25 -8.36 4.63 -12.80
N ALA A 26 -7.31 3.81 -12.82
CA ALA A 26 -7.28 2.53 -12.14
C ALA A 26 -7.39 2.69 -10.61
N ARG A 27 -6.74 3.69 -10.00
CA ARG A 27 -6.89 3.99 -8.57
C ARG A 27 -8.35 4.28 -8.22
N GLU A 28 -9.03 5.13 -8.99
CA GLU A 28 -10.42 5.48 -8.74
C GLU A 28 -11.35 4.28 -8.92
N VAL A 29 -11.19 3.54 -10.01
CA VAL A 29 -12.02 2.36 -10.33
C VAL A 29 -11.81 1.24 -9.29
N PHE A 30 -10.58 0.98 -8.85
CA PHE A 30 -10.32 -0.02 -7.82
C PHE A 30 -10.81 0.42 -6.44
N ARG A 31 -10.75 1.72 -6.11
CA ARG A 31 -11.34 2.26 -4.89
C ARG A 31 -12.83 1.99 -4.82
N ASP A 32 -13.54 2.24 -5.93
CA ASP A 32 -15.00 2.16 -5.99
C ASP A 32 -15.52 0.72 -6.12
N ARG A 33 -14.81 -0.13 -6.87
CA ARG A 33 -15.26 -1.48 -7.25
C ARG A 33 -14.40 -2.62 -6.68
N GLY A 34 -13.27 -2.30 -6.07
CA GLY A 34 -12.37 -3.29 -5.49
C GLY A 34 -11.94 -4.37 -6.49
N VAL A 35 -12.01 -5.61 -6.05
CA VAL A 35 -11.57 -6.80 -6.83
C VAL A 35 -12.44 -7.08 -8.07
N GLU A 36 -13.66 -6.55 -8.14
CA GLU A 36 -14.56 -6.75 -9.29
C GLU A 36 -14.22 -5.85 -10.49
N ALA A 37 -13.39 -4.81 -10.29
CA ALA A 37 -12.96 -3.91 -11.36
C ALA A 37 -12.19 -4.64 -12.47
N THR A 38 -12.45 -4.25 -13.71
CA THR A 38 -11.82 -4.81 -14.93
C THR A 38 -10.99 -3.77 -15.67
N LEU A 39 -10.12 -4.22 -16.58
CA LEU A 39 -9.39 -3.30 -17.48
C LEU A 39 -10.35 -2.50 -18.39
N ASN A 40 -11.50 -3.04 -18.73
CA ASN A 40 -12.52 -2.33 -19.51
C ASN A 40 -13.12 -1.16 -18.72
N ASP A 41 -13.38 -1.36 -17.42
CA ASP A 41 -13.84 -0.29 -16.53
C ASP A 41 -12.81 0.84 -16.44
N VAL A 42 -11.55 0.47 -16.30
CA VAL A 42 -10.42 1.42 -16.29
C VAL A 42 -10.32 2.18 -17.61
N ALA A 43 -10.44 1.50 -18.76
CA ALA A 43 -10.40 2.13 -20.07
C ALA A 43 -11.53 3.15 -20.24
N HIS A 44 -12.74 2.77 -19.85
CA HIS A 44 -13.91 3.63 -19.90
C HIS A 44 -13.73 4.87 -18.99
N HIS A 45 -13.27 4.67 -17.75
CA HIS A 45 -13.04 5.75 -16.79
C HIS A 45 -11.93 6.71 -17.26
N ALA A 46 -10.85 6.17 -17.85
CA ALA A 46 -9.75 6.96 -18.40
C ALA A 46 -10.11 7.73 -19.69
N GLY A 47 -11.29 7.46 -20.29
CA GLY A 47 -11.65 7.99 -21.58
C GLY A 47 -10.72 7.52 -22.72
N LEU A 48 -10.23 6.28 -22.62
CA LEU A 48 -9.32 5.66 -23.58
C LEU A 48 -9.98 4.45 -24.26
N GLY A 49 -9.57 4.18 -25.50
CA GLY A 49 -9.99 2.94 -26.15
C GLY A 49 -9.46 1.70 -25.42
N VAL A 50 -10.30 0.68 -25.25
CA VAL A 50 -9.95 -0.60 -24.60
C VAL A 50 -8.65 -1.18 -25.14
N GLY A 51 -8.48 -1.21 -26.48
CA GLY A 51 -7.25 -1.66 -27.11
C GLY A 51 -6.00 -0.85 -26.75
N THR A 52 -6.14 0.41 -26.30
CA THR A 52 -5.01 1.21 -25.82
C THR A 52 -4.56 0.75 -24.43
N VAL A 53 -5.51 0.41 -23.56
CA VAL A 53 -5.21 -0.13 -22.21
C VAL A 53 -4.59 -1.51 -22.31
N TYR A 54 -5.17 -2.42 -23.12
CA TYR A 54 -4.63 -3.78 -23.31
C TYR A 54 -3.25 -3.82 -23.99
N ARG A 55 -2.92 -2.84 -24.84
CA ARG A 55 -1.55 -2.72 -25.37
C ARG A 55 -0.54 -2.28 -24.32
N ARG A 56 -0.98 -1.61 -23.26
CA ARG A 56 -0.11 -1.10 -22.20
C ARG A 56 0.00 -2.04 -21.01
N PHE A 57 -1.08 -2.74 -20.69
CA PHE A 57 -1.21 -3.71 -19.61
C PHE A 57 -1.93 -4.95 -20.16
N SER A 58 -1.22 -6.06 -20.26
CA SER A 58 -1.75 -7.31 -20.85
C SER A 58 -2.89 -7.90 -20.03
N ASP A 59 -2.84 -7.70 -18.73
CA ASP A 59 -3.84 -8.19 -17.77
C ASP A 59 -3.99 -7.25 -16.56
N LYS A 60 -4.95 -7.57 -15.71
CA LYS A 60 -5.23 -6.80 -14.49
C LYS A 60 -4.08 -6.83 -13.48
N GLU A 61 -3.38 -7.96 -13.40
CA GLU A 61 -2.24 -8.12 -12.50
C GLU A 61 -1.07 -7.21 -12.87
N GLU A 62 -0.78 -7.06 -14.16
CA GLU A 62 0.25 -6.13 -14.63
C GLU A 62 -0.10 -4.67 -14.27
N LEU A 63 -1.38 -4.29 -14.37
CA LEU A 63 -1.84 -2.97 -13.96
C LEU A 63 -1.71 -2.79 -12.44
N ILE A 64 -2.08 -3.80 -11.64
CA ILE A 64 -1.93 -3.76 -10.18
C ILE A 64 -0.45 -3.68 -9.78
N ASP A 65 0.43 -4.43 -10.43
CA ASP A 65 1.88 -4.35 -10.20
C ASP A 65 2.44 -2.96 -10.50
N ALA A 66 1.95 -2.32 -11.56
CA ALA A 66 2.36 -0.95 -11.89
C ALA A 66 1.86 0.08 -10.85
N LEU A 67 0.65 -0.07 -10.33
CA LEU A 67 0.12 0.76 -9.24
C LEU A 67 0.90 0.55 -7.94
N PHE A 68 1.25 -0.70 -7.64
CA PHE A 68 2.06 -1.03 -6.47
C PHE A 68 3.47 -0.44 -6.58
N ALA A 69 4.10 -0.56 -7.74
CA ALA A 69 5.42 0.03 -7.97
C ALA A 69 5.40 1.57 -7.82
N ASP A 70 4.34 2.22 -8.25
CA ASP A 70 4.16 3.67 -8.09
C ASP A 70 3.97 4.05 -6.61
N MET A 71 3.21 3.25 -5.85
CA MET A 71 3.09 3.41 -4.40
C MET A 71 4.45 3.23 -3.68
N VAL A 72 5.21 2.20 -4.04
CA VAL A 72 6.57 1.98 -3.48
C VAL A 72 7.48 3.18 -3.77
N ASN A 73 7.44 3.74 -4.98
CA ASN A 73 8.20 4.94 -5.34
C ASN A 73 7.82 6.13 -4.43
N THR A 74 6.54 6.30 -4.16
CA THR A 74 6.04 7.40 -3.31
C THR A 74 6.49 7.22 -1.86
N VAL A 75 6.34 6.02 -1.30
CA VAL A 75 6.76 5.72 0.09
C VAL A 75 8.28 5.84 0.24
N GLU A 76 9.05 5.37 -0.76
CA GLU A 76 10.50 5.54 -0.78
C GLU A 76 10.89 7.03 -0.80
N ALA A 77 10.22 7.86 -1.60
CA ALA A 77 10.47 9.29 -1.66
C ALA A 77 10.20 9.98 -0.32
N TYR A 78 9.06 9.69 0.32
CA TYR A 78 8.72 10.23 1.65
C TYR A 78 9.73 9.81 2.72
N THR A 79 10.16 8.55 2.69
CA THR A 79 11.14 8.07 3.67
C THR A 79 12.53 8.70 3.45
N ARG A 80 12.93 8.95 2.21
CA ARG A 80 14.17 9.68 1.90
C ARG A 80 14.12 11.12 2.35
N GLU A 81 13.01 11.82 2.09
CA GLU A 81 12.79 13.19 2.55
C GLU A 81 12.83 13.26 4.10
N ALA A 82 12.20 12.29 4.77
CA ALA A 82 12.25 12.17 6.22
C ALA A 82 13.69 12.02 6.76
N LEU A 83 14.55 11.29 6.06
CA LEU A 83 15.96 11.13 6.44
C LEU A 83 16.79 12.42 6.30
N GLU A 84 16.38 13.35 5.44
CA GLU A 84 17.04 14.66 5.25
C GLU A 84 16.69 15.65 6.38
N HIS A 85 15.63 15.42 7.15
CA HIS A 85 15.27 16.26 8.29
C HIS A 85 16.37 16.21 9.38
N GLU A 86 16.73 17.38 9.92
CA GLU A 86 17.66 17.47 11.06
C GLU A 86 17.08 16.76 12.29
N ASP A 87 15.82 17.05 12.63
CA ASP A 87 15.03 16.35 13.65
C ASP A 87 14.41 15.08 13.06
N ALA A 88 14.99 13.92 13.38
CA ALA A 88 14.52 12.64 12.87
C ALA A 88 13.10 12.29 13.35
N TRP A 89 12.67 12.82 14.51
CA TRP A 89 11.30 12.64 15.00
C TRP A 89 10.30 13.30 14.07
N THR A 90 10.52 14.57 13.73
CA THR A 90 9.65 15.30 12.79
C THR A 90 9.61 14.59 11.44
N GLY A 91 10.78 14.16 10.91
CA GLY A 91 10.83 13.38 9.68
C GLY A 91 10.00 12.11 9.74
N LEU A 92 10.16 11.32 10.81
CA LEU A 92 9.43 10.06 11.01
C LEU A 92 7.91 10.28 11.07
N VAL A 93 7.46 11.25 11.86
CA VAL A 93 6.03 11.54 12.02
C VAL A 93 5.42 12.01 10.71
N THR A 94 6.11 12.93 9.99
CA THR A 94 5.66 13.43 8.69
C THR A 94 5.54 12.29 7.67
N ALA A 95 6.53 11.41 7.58
CA ALA A 95 6.47 10.26 6.67
C ALA A 95 5.33 9.29 7.03
N LEU A 96 5.11 9.02 8.32
CA LEU A 96 3.99 8.20 8.78
C LEU A 96 2.63 8.80 8.41
N GLU A 97 2.45 10.11 8.61
CA GLU A 97 1.22 10.82 8.24
C GLU A 97 0.96 10.73 6.74
N GLN A 98 1.97 11.00 5.91
CA GLN A 98 1.86 10.93 4.46
C GLN A 98 1.50 9.51 3.97
N VAL A 99 2.11 8.47 4.52
CA VAL A 99 1.82 7.08 4.16
C VAL A 99 0.43 6.66 4.64
N CYS A 100 0.04 7.03 5.86
CA CYS A 100 -1.30 6.75 6.38
C CYS A 100 -2.40 7.45 5.56
N GLU A 101 -2.16 8.67 5.09
CA GLU A 101 -3.09 9.40 4.22
C GLU A 101 -3.34 8.65 2.91
N ILE A 102 -2.29 8.17 2.23
CA ILE A 102 -2.43 7.35 1.03
C ILE A 102 -3.24 6.09 1.31
N GLN A 103 -2.96 5.40 2.42
CA GLN A 103 -3.63 4.15 2.77
C GLN A 103 -5.09 4.34 3.18
N ALA A 104 -5.42 5.46 3.84
CA ALA A 104 -6.77 5.79 4.25
C ALA A 104 -7.69 6.09 3.04
N LEU A 105 -7.14 6.67 1.98
CA LEU A 105 -7.89 7.05 0.78
C LEU A 105 -8.13 5.88 -0.19
N ASP A 106 -7.32 4.81 -0.14
CA ASP A 106 -7.28 3.78 -1.18
C ASP A 106 -7.60 2.37 -0.65
N ARG A 107 -8.68 2.22 0.15
CA ARG A 107 -9.11 0.91 0.67
C ARG A 107 -9.26 -0.16 -0.41
N GLY A 108 -9.99 0.15 -1.48
CA GLY A 108 -10.24 -0.80 -2.56
C GLY A 108 -8.96 -1.21 -3.29
N LEU A 109 -8.03 -0.28 -3.49
CA LEU A 109 -6.72 -0.56 -4.06
C LEU A 109 -5.88 -1.44 -3.12
N ARG A 110 -5.93 -1.18 -1.81
CA ARG A 110 -5.24 -2.01 -0.80
C ARG A 110 -5.77 -3.46 -0.82
N GLU A 111 -7.08 -3.66 -0.84
CA GLU A 111 -7.71 -4.98 -0.95
C GLU A 111 -7.27 -5.71 -2.23
N VAL A 112 -7.23 -5.00 -3.35
CA VAL A 112 -6.80 -5.56 -4.63
C VAL A 112 -5.30 -5.93 -4.59
N MET A 113 -4.45 -5.08 -4.03
CA MET A 113 -3.01 -5.33 -3.93
C MET A 113 -2.68 -6.52 -3.01
N LEU A 114 -3.42 -6.69 -1.93
CA LEU A 114 -3.22 -7.77 -0.96
C LEU A 114 -3.89 -9.08 -1.37
N GLY A 115 -5.03 -8.99 -2.09
CA GLY A 115 -5.87 -10.13 -2.45
C GLY A 115 -5.45 -10.92 -3.66
N THR A 116 -4.35 -10.58 -4.34
CA THR A 116 -3.91 -11.21 -5.59
C THR A 116 -2.70 -12.12 -5.41
N GLY A 117 -2.54 -13.10 -6.32
CA GLY A 117 -1.49 -14.14 -6.24
C GLY A 117 -0.02 -13.65 -6.24
N ARG A 118 0.23 -12.35 -6.54
CA ARG A 118 1.58 -11.76 -6.57
C ARG A 118 1.95 -10.99 -5.28
N GLY A 119 1.22 -11.20 -4.19
CA GLY A 119 1.49 -10.58 -2.89
C GLY A 119 2.94 -10.74 -2.41
N PRO A 120 3.54 -11.96 -2.45
CA PRO A 120 4.93 -12.16 -2.02
C PRO A 120 5.96 -11.33 -2.81
N GLN A 121 5.79 -11.18 -4.14
CA GLN A 121 6.69 -10.38 -4.97
C GLN A 121 6.58 -8.89 -4.63
N ARG A 122 5.37 -8.38 -4.39
CA ARG A 122 5.13 -7.00 -3.96
C ARG A 122 5.76 -6.72 -2.61
N GLN A 123 5.62 -7.65 -1.66
CA GLN A 123 6.29 -7.53 -0.36
C GLN A 123 7.82 -7.51 -0.48
N ALA A 124 8.40 -8.33 -1.37
CA ALA A 124 9.83 -8.30 -1.62
C ALA A 124 10.31 -6.94 -2.15
N GLN A 125 9.52 -6.24 -2.94
CA GLN A 125 9.84 -4.87 -3.39
C GLN A 125 9.87 -3.88 -2.21
N MET A 126 8.89 -3.93 -1.31
CA MET A 126 8.90 -3.09 -0.09
C MET A 126 10.11 -3.41 0.79
N ALA A 127 10.39 -4.70 1.03
CA ALA A 127 11.50 -5.15 1.85
C ALA A 127 12.88 -4.72 1.30
N THR A 128 13.04 -4.71 -0.02
CA THR A 128 14.32 -4.34 -0.65
C THR A 128 14.51 -2.84 -0.78
N ARG A 129 13.47 -2.06 -1.00
CA ARG A 129 13.57 -0.65 -1.35
C ARG A 129 13.28 0.29 -0.19
N VAL A 130 12.29 -0.02 0.62
CA VAL A 130 11.79 0.86 1.69
C VAL A 130 12.32 0.46 3.06
N ALA A 131 12.34 -0.83 3.40
CA ALA A 131 12.72 -1.26 4.74
C ALA A 131 14.11 -0.75 5.17
N PRO A 132 15.19 -0.77 4.33
CA PRO A 132 16.49 -0.25 4.74
C PRO A 132 16.49 1.26 5.05
N LEU A 133 15.61 2.04 4.42
CA LEU A 133 15.45 3.46 4.69
C LEU A 133 14.71 3.70 6.00
N VAL A 134 13.69 2.87 6.26
CA VAL A 134 12.94 2.89 7.52
C VAL A 134 13.86 2.52 8.69
N ASP A 135 14.71 1.49 8.53
CA ASP A 135 15.71 1.10 9.53
C ASP A 135 16.62 2.29 9.89
N GLN A 136 17.16 2.98 8.87
CA GLN A 136 18.00 4.15 9.06
C GLN A 136 17.27 5.30 9.77
N LEU A 137 16.01 5.52 9.44
CA LEU A 137 15.20 6.59 10.05
C LEU A 137 14.90 6.31 11.53
N VAL A 138 14.56 5.06 11.85
CA VAL A 138 14.35 4.59 13.23
C VAL A 138 15.64 4.72 14.03
N ASP A 139 16.76 4.21 13.50
CA ASP A 139 18.07 4.30 14.14
C ASP A 139 18.46 5.76 14.42
N LYS A 140 18.26 6.66 13.45
CA LYS A 140 18.55 8.09 13.60
C LYS A 140 17.72 8.73 14.72
N ALA A 141 16.40 8.43 14.77
CA ALA A 141 15.53 8.97 15.79
C ALA A 141 15.82 8.41 17.20
N GLN A 142 16.22 7.15 17.30
CA GLN A 142 16.68 6.52 18.54
C GLN A 142 18.03 7.10 19.02
N GLN A 143 18.98 7.32 18.13
CA GLN A 143 20.26 7.96 18.43
C GLN A 143 20.10 9.41 18.91
N GLN A 144 19.12 10.13 18.36
CA GLN A 144 18.75 11.48 18.83
C GLN A 144 17.98 11.46 20.17
N GLY A 145 17.63 10.28 20.70
CA GLY A 145 16.88 10.14 21.96
C GLY A 145 15.43 10.62 21.86
N THR A 146 14.87 10.75 20.66
CA THR A 146 13.50 11.23 20.44
C THR A 146 12.50 10.09 20.27
N LEU A 147 12.96 8.93 19.80
CA LEU A 147 12.19 7.70 19.65
C LEU A 147 12.58 6.70 20.74
N ARG A 148 11.59 5.97 21.29
CA ARG A 148 11.84 4.93 22.30
C ARG A 148 12.76 3.83 21.77
N PRO A 149 13.73 3.32 22.57
CA PRO A 149 14.77 2.41 22.08
C PRO A 149 14.26 0.97 21.84
N ASP A 150 13.09 0.60 22.32
CA ASP A 150 12.47 -0.71 22.17
C ASP A 150 11.45 -0.79 21.01
N LEU A 151 11.27 0.30 20.24
CA LEU A 151 10.48 0.29 19.01
C LEU A 151 11.32 -0.30 17.88
N LEU A 152 10.75 -1.27 17.18
CA LEU A 152 11.36 -1.90 16.02
C LEU A 152 10.85 -1.28 14.71
N PRO A 153 11.68 -1.20 13.65
CA PRO A 153 11.22 -0.75 12.33
C PRO A 153 10.00 -1.51 11.83
N SER A 154 9.87 -2.80 12.17
CA SER A 154 8.74 -3.65 11.83
C SER A 154 7.42 -3.26 12.51
N ASP A 155 7.45 -2.42 13.56
CA ASP A 155 6.22 -1.96 14.23
C ASP A 155 5.49 -0.91 13.40
N LEU A 156 6.22 -0.11 12.60
CA LEU A 156 5.63 0.99 11.82
C LEU A 156 4.58 0.52 10.80
N PRO A 157 4.82 -0.53 9.98
CA PRO A 157 3.78 -1.08 9.12
C PRO A 157 2.55 -1.61 9.89
N VAL A 158 2.72 -2.14 11.10
CA VAL A 158 1.60 -2.59 11.94
C VAL A 158 0.77 -1.39 12.42
N VAL A 159 1.42 -0.31 12.82
CA VAL A 159 0.75 0.96 13.17
C VAL A 159 -0.08 1.48 12.00
N GLN A 160 0.48 1.50 10.80
CA GLN A 160 -0.24 1.91 9.60
C GLN A 160 -1.47 1.03 9.33
N LEU A 161 -1.35 -0.29 9.53
CA LEU A 161 -2.46 -1.23 9.38
C LEU A 161 -3.57 -0.97 10.40
N MET A 162 -3.22 -0.77 11.68
CA MET A 162 -4.19 -0.44 12.74
C MET A 162 -4.94 0.85 12.42
N VAL A 163 -4.23 1.88 11.98
CA VAL A 163 -4.79 3.18 11.62
C VAL A 163 -5.71 3.07 10.40
N ALA A 164 -5.32 2.31 9.38
CA ALA A 164 -6.16 2.05 8.21
C ALA A 164 -7.45 1.30 8.58
N ALA A 165 -7.38 0.32 9.49
CA ALA A 165 -8.54 -0.43 9.97
C ALA A 165 -9.60 0.46 10.64
N VAL A 166 -9.19 1.54 11.32
CA VAL A 166 -10.13 2.50 11.90
C VAL A 166 -11.00 3.14 10.83
N THR A 167 -10.41 3.61 9.73
CA THR A 167 -11.14 4.20 8.59
C THR A 167 -12.07 3.18 7.94
N ASP A 168 -11.58 1.96 7.73
CA ASP A 168 -12.34 0.89 7.07
C ASP A 168 -13.60 0.49 7.85
N HIS A 169 -13.51 0.42 9.18
CA HIS A 169 -14.62 -0.02 10.03
C HIS A 169 -15.61 1.11 10.38
N THR A 170 -15.12 2.35 10.44
CA THR A 170 -15.98 3.48 10.86
C THR A 170 -16.58 4.25 9.71
N GLY A 171 -16.01 4.12 8.50
CA GLY A 171 -16.38 4.92 7.35
C GLY A 171 -16.05 6.41 7.49
N GLN A 172 -15.27 6.80 8.51
CA GLN A 172 -14.88 8.19 8.78
C GLN A 172 -13.47 8.45 8.23
N PRO A 173 -13.32 9.17 7.11
CA PRO A 173 -12.06 9.27 6.39
C PRO A 173 -10.95 10.02 7.15
N GLU A 174 -11.31 10.90 8.11
CA GLU A 174 -10.34 11.70 8.87
C GLU A 174 -10.02 11.13 10.28
N LEU A 175 -10.75 10.11 10.70
CA LEU A 175 -10.63 9.59 12.07
C LEU A 175 -9.26 8.95 12.35
N TRP A 176 -8.60 8.46 11.33
CA TRP A 176 -7.27 7.87 11.42
C TRP A 176 -6.21 8.84 11.99
N ARG A 177 -6.32 10.15 11.72
CA ARG A 177 -5.37 11.16 12.21
C ARG A 177 -5.34 11.21 13.74
N ARG A 178 -6.50 11.08 14.38
CA ARG A 178 -6.59 11.06 15.83
C ARG A 178 -5.87 9.84 16.43
N TYR A 179 -6.09 8.67 15.85
CA TYR A 179 -5.49 7.44 16.35
C TYR A 179 -4.01 7.35 16.02
N LEU A 180 -3.59 7.84 14.87
CA LEU A 180 -2.17 7.99 14.57
C LEU A 180 -1.48 8.89 15.60
N ALA A 181 -2.05 10.05 15.93
CA ALA A 181 -1.49 10.95 16.93
C ALA A 181 -1.33 10.28 18.32
N LEU A 182 -2.31 9.47 18.75
CA LEU A 182 -2.22 8.70 20.01
C LEU A 182 -1.10 7.68 19.96
N LEU A 183 -0.93 6.96 18.84
CA LEU A 183 0.12 5.95 18.68
C LEU A 183 1.50 6.61 18.62
N VAL A 184 1.63 7.70 17.87
CA VAL A 184 2.86 8.48 17.75
C VAL A 184 3.31 9.02 19.10
N ASP A 185 2.39 9.53 19.94
CA ASP A 185 2.73 9.96 21.31
C ASP A 185 3.32 8.82 22.14
N GLY A 186 2.77 7.60 21.98
CA GLY A 186 3.29 6.39 22.63
C GLY A 186 4.66 5.92 22.13
N MET A 187 5.10 6.39 20.95
CA MET A 187 6.41 6.07 20.38
C MET A 187 7.53 6.98 20.87
N ARG A 188 7.21 8.13 21.47
CA ARG A 188 8.22 9.07 21.97
C ARG A 188 9.08 8.44 23.04
N ALA A 189 10.38 8.76 23.01
CA ALA A 189 11.24 8.56 24.17
C ALA A 189 10.70 9.43 25.32
N GLY A 190 10.52 8.83 26.49
CA GLY A 190 10.04 9.51 27.67
C GLY A 190 10.77 9.06 28.92
N PRO A 191 10.57 9.71 30.09
CA PRO A 191 11.13 9.22 31.33
C PRO A 191 10.68 7.77 31.52
N ALA A 192 11.65 6.88 31.70
CA ALA A 192 11.42 5.45 31.84
C ALA A 192 10.32 5.19 32.87
N ARG A 193 9.14 4.75 32.44
CA ARG A 193 8.11 4.24 33.34
C ARG A 193 8.55 2.84 33.73
N PRO A 194 8.67 2.50 35.02
CA PRO A 194 8.97 1.14 35.46
C PRO A 194 7.95 0.18 34.83
N GLY A 195 8.40 -0.80 34.04
CA GLY A 195 7.55 -1.78 33.39
C GLY A 195 7.02 -1.36 31.99
N ALA A 196 7.46 -0.23 31.43
CA ALA A 196 6.99 0.26 30.12
C ALA A 196 7.79 -0.22 28.91
N VAL A 197 8.57 -1.31 29.07
CA VAL A 197 9.24 -1.96 27.92
C VAL A 197 8.21 -2.73 27.11
N LEU A 198 8.22 -2.54 25.79
CA LEU A 198 7.34 -3.30 24.90
C LEU A 198 7.68 -4.80 24.99
N PRO A 199 6.67 -5.70 25.04
CA PRO A 199 6.94 -7.13 24.97
C PRO A 199 7.64 -7.44 23.65
N ALA A 200 8.62 -8.35 23.71
CA ALA A 200 9.29 -8.79 22.49
C ALA A 200 8.26 -9.40 21.52
N PRO A 201 8.30 -9.07 20.24
CA PRO A 201 7.39 -9.66 19.26
C PRO A 201 7.59 -11.18 19.25
N PRO A 202 6.50 -11.96 19.26
CA PRO A 202 6.60 -13.42 19.16
C PRO A 202 7.33 -13.73 17.86
N GLY A 203 8.39 -14.52 17.87
CA GLY A 203 9.35 -14.95 16.85
C GLY A 203 9.01 -14.90 15.36
N LEU A 204 8.14 -14.01 14.96
CA LEU A 204 7.76 -13.74 13.57
C LEU A 204 8.86 -12.91 12.93
N GLN A 205 9.49 -13.44 11.89
CA GLN A 205 10.48 -12.71 11.09
C GLN A 205 9.90 -11.44 10.44
N ASN A 206 8.56 -11.38 10.32
CA ASN A 206 7.81 -10.18 9.96
C ASN A 206 6.33 -10.32 10.36
N PRO A 207 5.85 -9.71 11.48
CA PRO A 207 4.47 -9.83 11.95
C PRO A 207 3.44 -9.31 10.93
N VAL A 208 3.81 -8.34 10.08
CA VAL A 208 2.95 -7.85 9.01
C VAL A 208 2.78 -8.89 7.92
N GLN A 209 3.85 -9.60 7.59
CA GLN A 209 3.84 -10.66 6.60
C GLN A 209 2.90 -11.79 7.00
N GLN A 210 2.93 -12.18 8.26
CA GLN A 210 2.05 -13.23 8.79
C GLN A 210 0.59 -12.75 8.87
N ALA A 211 0.33 -11.55 9.38
CA ALA A 211 -1.02 -10.99 9.47
C ALA A 211 -1.68 -10.79 8.10
N LEU A 212 -0.90 -10.42 7.07
CA LEU A 212 -1.39 -10.29 5.70
C LEU A 212 -1.67 -11.64 5.04
N ILE A 213 -0.84 -12.66 5.33
CA ILE A 213 -1.07 -14.03 4.87
C ILE A 213 -2.32 -14.59 5.54
N ASP A 214 -2.46 -14.44 6.85
CA ASP A 214 -3.59 -14.96 7.63
C ASP A 214 -4.90 -14.27 7.22
N SER A 215 -4.91 -12.96 6.97
CA SER A 215 -6.10 -12.25 6.49
C SER A 215 -6.51 -12.66 5.08
N SER A 216 -5.56 -12.94 4.20
CA SER A 216 -5.85 -13.40 2.82
C SER A 216 -6.39 -14.83 2.79
N VAL A 217 -5.89 -15.70 3.68
CA VAL A 217 -6.39 -17.07 3.85
C VAL A 217 -7.82 -17.07 4.40
N GLN A 218 -8.09 -16.28 5.44
CA GLN A 218 -9.42 -16.16 6.04
C GLN A 218 -10.46 -15.64 5.05
N GLN A 219 -10.13 -14.60 4.26
CA GLN A 219 -11.02 -14.09 3.21
C GLN A 219 -11.25 -15.11 2.09
N ALA A 220 -10.26 -15.94 1.75
CA ALA A 220 -10.41 -17.00 0.76
C ALA A 220 -11.34 -18.11 1.26
N ASP A 221 -11.28 -18.46 2.54
CA ASP A 221 -12.16 -19.46 3.17
C ASP A 221 -13.59 -18.95 3.34
N ASP A 222 -13.79 -17.70 3.73
CA ASP A 222 -15.11 -17.07 3.82
C ASP A 222 -15.80 -17.00 2.44
N ARG A 223 -15.06 -16.74 1.37
CA ARG A 223 -15.58 -16.77 0.00
C ARG A 223 -15.93 -18.18 -0.48
N ARG A 224 -15.22 -19.20 -0.03
CA ARG A 224 -15.56 -20.61 -0.33
C ARG A 224 -16.79 -21.06 0.44
N ALA A 225 -16.97 -20.63 1.67
CA ALA A 225 -18.12 -20.94 2.51
C ALA A 225 -19.41 -20.22 2.06
N GLY A 226 -19.31 -19.04 1.43
CA GLY A 226 -20.45 -18.21 0.97
C GLY A 226 -20.96 -18.52 -0.44
N ARG A 227 -20.41 -19.48 -1.19
CA ARG A 227 -20.95 -19.88 -2.49
C ARG A 227 -22.18 -20.78 -2.31
N PRO A 228 -23.40 -20.37 -2.72
CA PRO A 228 -24.55 -21.26 -2.72
C PRO A 228 -24.30 -22.42 -3.69
N ALA A 229 -24.59 -23.64 -3.24
CA ALA A 229 -24.53 -24.85 -4.07
C ALA A 229 -25.36 -24.64 -5.32
N GLN A 230 -24.73 -24.63 -6.49
CA GLN A 230 -25.45 -24.64 -7.77
C GLN A 230 -26.33 -25.89 -7.80
N GLU A 231 -27.64 -25.66 -7.84
CA GLU A 231 -28.67 -26.66 -8.03
C GLU A 231 -28.31 -27.55 -9.23
N ARG A 232 -28.02 -28.82 -8.95
CA ARG A 232 -27.95 -29.85 -9.97
C ARG A 232 -29.34 -30.01 -10.57
N ARG A 233 -29.56 -29.50 -11.77
CA ARG A 233 -30.75 -29.82 -12.54
C ARG A 233 -30.82 -31.33 -12.75
N PRO A 234 -31.93 -32.00 -12.40
CA PRO A 234 -32.10 -33.40 -12.75
C PRO A 234 -32.29 -33.54 -14.28
N SER A 235 -31.47 -34.38 -14.89
CA SER A 235 -31.66 -34.82 -16.27
C SER A 235 -32.99 -35.55 -16.39
N ARG A 236 -33.91 -34.97 -17.17
CA ARG A 236 -35.11 -35.68 -17.61
C ARG A 236 -34.72 -36.72 -18.66
N SER A 237 -35.00 -37.98 -18.35
CA SER A 237 -35.16 -39.08 -19.31
C SER A 237 -36.46 -38.92 -20.06
#